data_d94e0b1ffc8e57664ddf0d7804d8ccda
#
_entry.id   d94e0b1ffc8e57664ddf0d7804d8ccda
#
_cell.length_a   1.000
_cell.length_b   1.000
_cell.length_c   1.000
_cell.angle_alpha   90.00
_cell.angle_beta   90.00
_cell.angle_gamma   90.00
#
_symmetry.space_group_name_H-M   'P 1'
#
loop_
_entity.id
_entity.type
_entity.pdbx_description
1 polymer ?
#
loop_
_entity_poly.entity_id
_entity_poly.type
_entity_poly.pdbx_seq_one_letter_code
_entity_poly.pdbx_strand_id
1 'polypeptide(L)'
;MAKQEDQFKKVLSHAKEYGYVFQSSEIYDGLSAVYDYAQNGVELKKNIRDYWWKAMVQMHENIVGIDAAILMHPTTWKASGHVDAFNDPLIDNKDSKKRYRADVLIEDYCAKIEGKINKEVAKAAKRFGEAFNKEEFLATNGRVLGYQEKINTILARMGKSLENEDLADVKLLIEELGIADPLTGSKNWTDVKQFNLMFGTKLGASAETAMDLYLRPETAQGIFVNFLNVQKTGRMKIPFGIAQTGKAFRNEIVARQFIFRMREFEQMEMQFFVKPGTQKEWYEAWKETRLKWHLSLGMGEENYRFHDHDKLAHYADAAADIEFNFPFGFKELEGIHSRTDFDLKAHEEFSGKKLQYFDHEENKSYVPYVVETSIGLDRMFLAVFSNSLQEEALENGTTRTVLKLPAVLAPFKAAVLPLVKKDGLPEVAREILENLKWDFNVFYDEKDAVGKRYRRQDAAGTPFCITVDHDTLEDKCVTIRHRDTMEQKRVAISDLKEIIKQEVAIKTWLQKM
;
A
#
# COMPACT_ATOMS: atom_id res chain seq x y z
N MET A 1 0.87 -1.15 22.56
CA MET A 1 0.46 0.22 22.23
C MET A 1 1.60 1.23 22.38
N ALA A 2 2.13 1.55 23.55
CA ALA A 2 3.22 2.56 23.69
C ALA A 2 4.46 2.24 22.82
N LYS A 3 4.93 0.98 22.78
CA LYS A 3 6.09 0.57 21.95
C LYS A 3 5.83 0.70 20.45
N GLN A 4 4.62 0.42 19.99
CA GLN A 4 4.21 0.55 18.58
C GLN A 4 4.09 2.02 18.15
N GLU A 5 3.54 2.87 19.05
CA GLU A 5 3.45 4.32 18.81
C GLU A 5 4.84 4.96 18.72
N ASP A 6 5.79 4.53 19.56
CA ASP A 6 7.19 4.98 19.49
C ASP A 6 7.87 4.55 18.20
N GLN A 7 7.66 3.30 17.76
CA GLN A 7 8.18 2.82 16.48
C GLN A 7 7.62 3.61 15.30
N PHE A 8 6.33 3.92 15.31
CA PHE A 8 5.72 4.72 14.24
C PHE A 8 6.28 6.15 14.18
N LYS A 9 6.49 6.79 15.33
CA LYS A 9 7.16 8.10 15.40
C LYS A 9 8.57 8.07 14.82
N LYS A 10 9.33 7.00 15.08
CA LYS A 10 10.67 6.81 14.49
C LYS A 10 10.59 6.71 12.96
N VAL A 11 9.62 5.97 12.41
CA VAL A 11 9.39 5.87 10.97
C VAL A 11 9.15 7.25 10.35
N LEU A 12 8.29 8.07 10.93
CA LEU A 12 7.99 9.42 10.45
C LEU A 12 9.24 10.33 10.48
N SER A 13 9.94 10.34 11.61
CA SER A 13 11.16 11.15 11.78
C SER A 13 12.23 10.76 10.78
N HIS A 14 12.48 9.46 10.62
CA HIS A 14 13.48 8.94 9.70
C HIS A 14 13.12 9.23 8.23
N ALA A 15 11.84 9.08 7.86
CA ALA A 15 11.37 9.41 6.51
C ALA A 15 11.62 10.87 6.14
N LYS A 16 11.43 11.80 7.09
CA LYS A 16 11.70 13.22 6.92
C LYS A 16 13.21 13.50 6.87
N GLU A 17 13.97 12.98 7.83
CA GLU A 17 15.41 13.24 7.96
C GLU A 17 16.20 12.78 6.74
N TYR A 18 15.86 11.61 6.18
CA TYR A 18 16.58 11.02 5.05
C TYR A 18 15.94 11.30 3.69
N GLY A 19 15.05 12.29 3.58
CA GLY A 19 14.51 12.74 2.31
C GLY A 19 13.65 11.69 1.59
N TYR A 20 12.78 11.02 2.35
CA TYR A 20 11.80 10.08 1.80
C TYR A 20 10.43 10.71 1.61
N VAL A 21 9.85 11.31 2.65
CA VAL A 21 8.50 11.88 2.60
C VAL A 21 8.44 13.17 3.40
N PHE A 22 7.88 14.21 2.79
CA PHE A 22 7.56 15.49 3.43
C PHE A 22 6.07 15.75 3.40
N GLN A 23 5.56 16.56 4.31
CA GLN A 23 4.22 17.09 4.19
C GLN A 23 4.17 18.05 3.00
N SER A 24 3.16 17.93 2.14
CA SER A 24 3.03 18.82 0.99
C SER A 24 2.83 20.27 1.43
N SER A 25 3.51 21.19 0.75
CA SER A 25 3.43 22.63 1.02
C SER A 25 3.80 23.02 2.44
N GLU A 26 4.79 22.36 3.05
CA GLU A 26 5.18 22.55 4.47
C GLU A 26 5.52 24.01 4.80
N ILE A 27 6.02 24.80 3.83
CA ILE A 27 6.29 26.24 4.01
C ILE A 27 5.03 27.09 4.26
N TYR A 28 3.84 26.54 4.01
CA TYR A 28 2.53 27.14 4.27
C TYR A 28 1.76 26.33 5.32
N ASP A 29 2.43 25.79 6.32
CA ASP A 29 1.90 24.93 7.38
C ASP A 29 1.37 23.58 6.88
N GLY A 30 1.62 23.24 5.62
CA GLY A 30 1.26 21.99 4.99
C GLY A 30 -0.23 21.80 4.69
N LEU A 31 -0.52 20.84 3.82
CA LEU A 31 -1.89 20.39 3.53
C LEU A 31 -2.12 19.02 4.19
N SER A 32 -3.16 18.90 5.02
CA SER A 32 -3.46 17.67 5.73
C SER A 32 -3.71 16.50 4.78
N ALA A 33 -3.07 15.37 5.06
CA ALA A 33 -3.18 14.11 4.30
C ALA A 33 -2.75 14.22 2.82
N VAL A 34 -1.86 15.13 2.53
CA VAL A 34 -1.17 15.23 1.25
C VAL A 34 0.33 15.29 1.51
N TYR A 35 1.10 14.49 0.80
CA TYR A 35 2.54 14.33 1.02
C TYR A 35 3.31 14.37 -0.29
N ASP A 36 4.54 14.89 -0.21
CA ASP A 36 5.51 14.91 -1.28
C ASP A 36 6.56 13.83 -1.05
N TYR A 37 6.92 13.08 -2.09
CA TYR A 37 8.02 12.14 -2.06
C TYR A 37 9.31 12.87 -2.44
N ALA A 38 10.25 12.91 -1.52
CA ALA A 38 11.54 13.58 -1.70
C ALA A 38 12.50 12.71 -2.53
N GLN A 39 13.77 13.13 -2.63
CA GLN A 39 14.76 12.52 -3.54
C GLN A 39 14.98 11.02 -3.35
N ASN A 40 14.97 10.50 -2.12
CA ASN A 40 15.03 9.05 -1.85
C ASN A 40 13.65 8.40 -1.96
N GLY A 41 12.61 9.12 -1.58
CA GLY A 41 11.23 8.63 -1.64
C GLY A 41 10.75 8.38 -3.06
N VAL A 42 11.02 9.29 -3.99
CA VAL A 42 10.59 9.12 -5.39
C VAL A 42 11.27 7.93 -6.06
N GLU A 43 12.55 7.68 -5.75
CA GLU A 43 13.28 6.52 -6.28
C GLU A 43 12.76 5.20 -5.68
N LEU A 44 12.52 5.15 -4.36
CA LEU A 44 11.91 3.97 -3.74
C LEU A 44 10.52 3.69 -4.34
N LYS A 45 9.69 4.72 -4.45
CA LYS A 45 8.34 4.61 -5.02
C LYS A 45 8.36 4.12 -6.47
N LYS A 46 9.27 4.65 -7.28
CA LYS A 46 9.49 4.23 -8.66
C LYS A 46 9.95 2.76 -8.72
N ASN A 47 10.91 2.35 -7.90
CA ASN A 47 11.42 0.98 -7.87
C ASN A 47 10.34 -0.03 -7.46
N ILE A 48 9.45 0.32 -6.52
CA ILE A 48 8.28 -0.52 -6.15
C ILE A 48 7.35 -0.68 -7.35
N ARG A 49 7.03 0.41 -8.05
CA ARG A 49 6.17 0.39 -9.24
C ARG A 49 6.79 -0.46 -10.36
N ASP A 50 8.07 -0.27 -10.65
CA ASP A 50 8.79 -1.02 -11.69
C ASP A 50 8.85 -2.53 -11.35
N TYR A 51 9.04 -2.87 -10.07
CA TYR A 51 9.02 -4.24 -9.58
C TYR A 51 7.64 -4.90 -9.76
N TRP A 52 6.58 -4.18 -9.39
CA TRP A 52 5.21 -4.62 -9.60
C TRP A 52 4.86 -4.74 -11.08
N TRP A 53 5.20 -3.73 -11.88
CA TRP A 53 4.89 -3.71 -13.32
C TRP A 53 5.56 -4.85 -14.06
N LYS A 54 6.81 -5.14 -13.72
CA LYS A 54 7.52 -6.27 -14.31
C LYS A 54 6.86 -7.59 -13.97
N ALA A 55 6.51 -7.82 -12.72
CA ALA A 55 5.84 -9.03 -12.28
C ALA A 55 4.44 -9.17 -12.89
N MET A 56 3.65 -8.08 -12.88
CA MET A 56 2.25 -8.11 -13.29
C MET A 56 2.08 -8.10 -14.81
N VAL A 57 2.87 -7.31 -15.54
CA VAL A 57 2.66 -7.11 -16.98
C VAL A 57 3.69 -7.89 -17.81
N GLN A 58 4.98 -7.71 -17.52
CA GLN A 58 6.01 -8.29 -18.40
C GLN A 58 6.18 -9.81 -18.25
N MET A 59 5.84 -10.36 -17.07
CA MET A 59 5.96 -11.80 -16.80
C MET A 59 4.73 -12.61 -17.23
N HIS A 60 3.65 -11.94 -17.70
CA HIS A 60 2.44 -12.58 -18.19
C HIS A 60 2.21 -12.24 -19.66
N GLU A 61 1.98 -13.26 -20.50
CA GLU A 61 1.72 -13.07 -21.94
C GLU A 61 0.33 -12.48 -22.22
N ASN A 62 -0.58 -12.63 -21.27
CA ASN A 62 -1.99 -12.22 -21.39
C ASN A 62 -2.37 -11.03 -20.51
N ILE A 63 -1.40 -10.23 -20.04
CA ILE A 63 -1.68 -8.99 -19.32
C ILE A 63 -1.00 -7.83 -20.05
N VAL A 64 -1.78 -6.77 -20.29
CA VAL A 64 -1.31 -5.56 -20.95
C VAL A 64 -1.54 -4.34 -20.07
N GLY A 65 -0.77 -3.27 -20.32
CA GLY A 65 -0.90 -2.03 -19.57
C GLY A 65 -1.77 -1.00 -20.26
N ILE A 66 -2.38 -0.11 -19.45
CA ILE A 66 -3.06 1.11 -19.90
C ILE A 66 -2.68 2.28 -18.99
N ASP A 67 -2.75 3.48 -19.50
CA ASP A 67 -2.73 4.73 -18.72
C ASP A 67 -3.98 5.55 -19.06
N ALA A 68 -5.06 5.33 -18.31
CA ALA A 68 -6.32 6.02 -18.52
C ALA A 68 -6.28 7.42 -17.87
N ALA A 69 -7.00 8.37 -18.46
CA ALA A 69 -7.08 9.75 -17.97
C ALA A 69 -7.65 9.83 -16.55
N ILE A 70 -7.17 10.80 -15.76
CA ILE A 70 -7.73 11.12 -14.43
C ILE A 70 -9.13 11.73 -14.58
N LEU A 71 -9.28 12.66 -15.52
CA LEU A 71 -10.56 13.30 -15.84
C LEU A 71 -11.34 12.41 -16.81
N MET A 72 -12.47 11.93 -16.38
CA MET A 72 -13.33 11.02 -17.15
C MET A 72 -14.73 11.58 -17.25
N HIS A 73 -15.51 11.12 -18.22
CA HIS A 73 -16.89 11.55 -18.38
C HIS A 73 -17.70 11.29 -17.08
N PRO A 74 -18.49 12.25 -16.58
CA PRO A 74 -19.21 12.10 -15.29
C PRO A 74 -20.08 10.87 -15.19
N THR A 75 -20.64 10.41 -16.32
CA THR A 75 -21.45 9.19 -16.38
C THR A 75 -20.67 7.94 -15.96
N THR A 76 -19.35 7.92 -16.12
CA THR A 76 -18.50 6.82 -15.62
C THR A 76 -18.70 6.61 -14.12
N TRP A 77 -18.74 7.71 -13.37
CA TRP A 77 -18.87 7.67 -11.90
C TRP A 77 -20.30 7.45 -11.44
N LYS A 78 -21.29 7.79 -12.26
CA LYS A 78 -22.68 7.40 -12.03
C LYS A 78 -22.89 5.90 -12.27
N ALA A 79 -22.37 5.38 -13.37
CA ALA A 79 -22.46 3.96 -13.71
C ALA A 79 -21.82 3.07 -12.65
N SER A 80 -20.68 3.48 -12.10
CA SER A 80 -19.98 2.76 -11.04
C SER A 80 -20.53 2.99 -9.62
N GLY A 81 -21.56 3.85 -9.47
CA GLY A 81 -22.19 4.16 -8.18
C GLY A 81 -21.42 5.15 -7.29
N HIS A 82 -20.23 5.64 -7.71
CA HIS A 82 -19.42 6.53 -6.87
C HIS A 82 -20.08 7.88 -6.59
N VAL A 83 -20.88 8.42 -7.49
CA VAL A 83 -21.57 9.70 -7.27
C VAL A 83 -22.61 9.56 -6.16
N ASP A 84 -23.31 8.44 -6.13
CA ASP A 84 -24.49 8.26 -5.27
C ASP A 84 -24.16 7.56 -3.94
N ALA A 85 -23.22 6.61 -3.94
CA ALA A 85 -22.98 5.71 -2.81
C ALA A 85 -21.58 5.79 -2.17
N PHE A 86 -20.64 6.59 -2.70
CA PHE A 86 -19.30 6.69 -2.16
C PHE A 86 -19.22 7.73 -1.02
N ASN A 87 -19.89 7.39 0.09
CA ASN A 87 -20.11 8.31 1.20
C ASN A 87 -19.57 7.74 2.51
N ASP A 88 -18.97 8.61 3.36
CA ASP A 88 -18.64 8.31 4.75
C ASP A 88 -19.71 8.88 5.67
N PRO A 89 -20.20 8.13 6.69
CA PRO A 89 -21.09 8.65 7.72
C PRO A 89 -20.28 9.46 8.73
N LEU A 90 -20.44 10.79 8.73
CA LEU A 90 -19.70 11.71 9.58
C LEU A 90 -20.54 12.21 10.75
N ILE A 91 -19.91 12.33 11.92
CA ILE A 91 -20.48 12.90 13.14
C ILE A 91 -19.50 13.86 13.79
N ASP A 92 -19.97 15.01 14.28
CA ASP A 92 -19.14 15.97 14.97
C ASP A 92 -19.42 15.96 16.49
N ASN A 93 -18.37 16.07 17.29
CA ASN A 93 -18.57 16.36 18.72
C ASN A 93 -18.70 17.87 18.92
N LYS A 94 -19.81 18.31 19.55
CA LYS A 94 -20.14 19.74 19.71
C LYS A 94 -19.18 20.47 20.64
N ASP A 95 -18.56 19.77 21.60
CA ASP A 95 -17.69 20.35 22.60
C ASP A 95 -16.25 20.47 22.09
N SER A 96 -15.69 19.40 21.51
CA SER A 96 -14.34 19.41 20.97
C SER A 96 -14.22 20.05 19.58
N LYS A 97 -15.34 20.23 18.87
CA LYS A 97 -15.39 20.64 17.45
C LYS A 97 -14.65 19.70 16.51
N LYS A 98 -14.43 18.45 16.92
CA LYS A 98 -13.76 17.43 16.11
C LYS A 98 -14.77 16.56 15.38
N ARG A 99 -14.39 16.20 14.18
CA ARG A 99 -15.15 15.34 13.26
C ARG A 99 -14.62 13.91 13.27
N TYR A 100 -15.54 12.96 13.24
CA TYR A 100 -15.25 11.52 13.25
C TYR A 100 -16.11 10.80 12.22
N ARG A 101 -15.66 9.64 11.78
CA ARG A 101 -16.51 8.67 11.09
C ARG A 101 -17.33 7.94 12.16
N ALA A 102 -18.63 7.91 11.98
CA ALA A 102 -19.56 7.30 12.92
C ALA A 102 -19.38 5.76 12.99
N ASP A 103 -19.16 5.13 11.83
CA ASP A 103 -18.85 3.70 11.72
C ASP A 103 -17.56 3.33 12.46
N VAL A 104 -16.47 4.09 12.24
CA VAL A 104 -15.18 3.87 12.92
C VAL A 104 -15.27 4.03 14.43
N LEU A 105 -16.08 4.97 14.94
CA LEU A 105 -16.32 5.10 16.39
C LEU A 105 -16.97 3.85 16.98
N ILE A 106 -17.90 3.23 16.24
CA ILE A 106 -18.59 2.00 16.66
C ILE A 106 -17.62 0.81 16.57
N GLU A 107 -16.84 0.71 15.49
CA GLU A 107 -15.80 -0.32 15.33
C GLU A 107 -14.74 -0.24 16.42
N ASP A 108 -14.25 0.95 16.75
CA ASP A 108 -13.31 1.18 17.87
C ASP A 108 -13.90 0.76 19.23
N TYR A 109 -15.21 0.90 19.40
CA TYR A 109 -15.90 0.40 20.58
C TYR A 109 -15.92 -1.15 20.59
N CYS A 110 -16.20 -1.78 19.48
CA CYS A 110 -16.14 -3.24 19.32
C CYS A 110 -14.72 -3.78 19.55
N ALA A 111 -13.70 -3.12 19.02
CA ALA A 111 -12.29 -3.47 19.23
C ALA A 111 -11.89 -3.42 20.72
N LYS A 112 -12.47 -2.50 21.52
CA LYS A 112 -12.29 -2.49 22.99
C LYS A 112 -12.90 -3.72 23.66
N ILE A 113 -14.01 -4.23 23.13
CA ILE A 113 -14.64 -5.47 23.61
C ILE A 113 -13.78 -6.68 23.23
N GLU A 114 -13.26 -6.73 22.00
CA GLU A 114 -12.29 -7.75 21.57
C GLU A 114 -11.04 -7.76 22.47
N GLY A 115 -10.55 -6.59 22.86
CA GLY A 115 -9.48 -6.48 23.85
C GLY A 115 -9.82 -7.13 25.21
N LYS A 116 -11.11 -7.23 25.61
CA LYS A 116 -11.53 -7.98 26.79
C LYS A 116 -11.49 -9.48 26.53
N ILE A 117 -11.93 -9.95 25.36
CA ILE A 117 -11.82 -11.34 24.93
C ILE A 117 -10.35 -11.78 24.98
N ASN A 118 -9.46 -11.02 24.40
CA ASN A 118 -8.03 -11.33 24.38
C ASN A 118 -7.41 -11.38 25.79
N LYS A 119 -7.89 -10.56 26.72
CA LYS A 119 -7.49 -10.64 28.14
C LYS A 119 -7.98 -11.91 28.82
N GLU A 120 -9.20 -12.37 28.55
CA GLU A 120 -9.73 -13.64 29.09
C GLU A 120 -8.96 -14.84 28.50
N VAL A 121 -8.68 -14.84 27.21
CA VAL A 121 -7.83 -15.84 26.55
C VAL A 121 -6.44 -15.89 27.18
N ALA A 122 -5.80 -14.73 27.38
CA ALA A 122 -4.46 -14.67 27.99
C ALA A 122 -4.46 -15.18 29.45
N LYS A 123 -5.51 -14.90 30.23
CA LYS A 123 -5.67 -15.42 31.59
C LYS A 123 -5.84 -16.96 31.59
N ALA A 124 -6.65 -17.48 30.67
CA ALA A 124 -6.88 -18.91 30.52
C ALA A 124 -5.60 -19.64 30.08
N ALA A 125 -4.87 -19.09 29.11
CA ALA A 125 -3.58 -19.62 28.66
C ALA A 125 -2.55 -19.70 29.81
N LYS A 126 -2.48 -18.67 30.66
CA LYS A 126 -1.62 -18.70 31.86
C LYS A 126 -2.07 -19.75 32.89
N ARG A 127 -3.37 -20.02 33.01
CA ARG A 127 -3.93 -20.94 33.99
C ARG A 127 -3.77 -22.39 33.57
N PHE A 128 -3.96 -22.70 32.27
CA PHE A 128 -3.99 -24.06 31.76
C PHE A 128 -2.68 -24.51 31.09
N GLY A 129 -1.73 -23.58 30.85
CA GLY A 129 -0.42 -23.90 30.28
C GLY A 129 -0.52 -24.61 28.93
N GLU A 130 0.28 -25.66 28.75
CA GLU A 130 0.32 -26.45 27.50
C GLU A 130 -0.99 -27.17 27.15
N ALA A 131 -1.89 -27.36 28.11
CA ALA A 131 -3.21 -27.97 27.88
C ALA A 131 -4.26 -26.97 27.37
N PHE A 132 -3.91 -25.70 27.14
CA PHE A 132 -4.84 -24.67 26.71
C PHE A 132 -5.16 -24.78 25.21
N ASN A 133 -6.41 -25.08 24.90
CA ASN A 133 -6.94 -25.01 23.55
C ASN A 133 -7.71 -23.70 23.36
N LYS A 134 -7.15 -22.79 22.57
CA LYS A 134 -7.72 -21.45 22.32
C LYS A 134 -9.05 -21.52 21.59
N GLU A 135 -9.18 -22.39 20.58
CA GLU A 135 -10.41 -22.51 19.77
C GLU A 135 -11.57 -23.03 20.61
N GLU A 136 -11.34 -24.09 21.38
CA GLU A 136 -12.32 -24.63 22.28
C GLU A 136 -12.74 -23.63 23.35
N PHE A 137 -11.79 -22.87 23.90
CA PHE A 137 -12.07 -21.82 24.88
C PHE A 137 -12.94 -20.71 24.29
N LEU A 138 -12.65 -20.25 23.07
CA LEU A 138 -13.44 -19.24 22.37
C LEU A 138 -14.86 -19.73 22.06
N ALA A 139 -15.03 -21.03 21.77
CA ALA A 139 -16.31 -21.64 21.44
C ALA A 139 -17.17 -21.99 22.66
N THR A 140 -16.60 -22.13 23.86
CA THR A 140 -17.30 -22.66 25.02
C THR A 140 -17.38 -21.73 26.23
N ASN A 141 -16.48 -20.73 26.30
CA ASN A 141 -16.49 -19.83 27.44
C ASN A 141 -17.64 -18.81 27.40
N GLY A 142 -18.57 -18.88 28.32
CA GLY A 142 -19.79 -18.09 28.33
C GLY A 142 -19.55 -16.54 28.35
N ARG A 143 -18.45 -16.05 28.95
CA ARG A 143 -18.10 -14.61 28.89
C ARG A 143 -17.61 -14.20 27.50
N VAL A 144 -16.80 -15.04 26.87
CA VAL A 144 -16.29 -14.81 25.53
C VAL A 144 -17.45 -14.83 24.53
N LEU A 145 -18.31 -15.83 24.61
CA LEU A 145 -19.53 -15.92 23.77
C LEU A 145 -20.43 -14.68 23.94
N GLY A 146 -20.66 -14.21 25.17
CA GLY A 146 -21.44 -12.99 25.40
C GLY A 146 -20.78 -11.73 24.82
N TYR A 147 -19.45 -11.63 24.81
CA TYR A 147 -18.75 -10.52 24.15
C TYR A 147 -18.82 -10.62 22.62
N GLN A 148 -18.68 -11.82 22.06
CA GLN A 148 -18.81 -12.06 20.62
C GLN A 148 -20.24 -11.74 20.13
N GLU A 149 -21.26 -12.23 20.82
CA GLU A 149 -22.67 -11.93 20.52
C GLU A 149 -22.94 -10.41 20.54
N LYS A 150 -22.41 -9.72 21.56
CA LYS A 150 -22.54 -8.26 21.66
C LYS A 150 -21.89 -7.55 20.45
N ILE A 151 -20.67 -7.94 20.07
CA ILE A 151 -19.99 -7.36 18.89
C ILE A 151 -20.82 -7.61 17.64
N ASN A 152 -21.26 -8.87 17.42
CA ASN A 152 -22.02 -9.25 16.24
C ASN A 152 -23.35 -8.46 16.14
N THR A 153 -24.04 -8.30 17.26
CA THR A 153 -25.30 -7.52 17.32
C THR A 153 -25.08 -6.06 16.96
N ILE A 154 -24.01 -5.44 17.50
CA ILE A 154 -23.67 -4.03 17.23
C ILE A 154 -23.31 -3.84 15.75
N LEU A 155 -22.43 -4.68 15.23
CA LEU A 155 -21.98 -4.58 13.83
C LEU A 155 -23.12 -4.88 12.84
N ALA A 156 -23.96 -5.87 13.14
CA ALA A 156 -25.13 -6.18 12.31
C ALA A 156 -26.14 -5.01 12.25
N ARG A 157 -26.44 -4.36 13.42
CA ARG A 157 -27.32 -3.18 13.46
C ARG A 157 -26.69 -2.02 12.69
N MET A 158 -25.42 -1.69 12.94
CA MET A 158 -24.70 -0.64 12.21
C MET A 158 -24.74 -0.89 10.71
N GLY A 159 -24.41 -2.11 10.28
CA GLY A 159 -24.42 -2.47 8.86
C GLY A 159 -25.79 -2.29 8.22
N LYS A 160 -26.86 -2.75 8.89
CA LYS A 160 -28.24 -2.58 8.42
C LYS A 160 -28.66 -1.12 8.34
N SER A 161 -28.30 -0.30 9.33
CA SER A 161 -28.65 1.14 9.37
C SER A 161 -27.94 1.91 8.26
N LEU A 162 -26.65 1.60 8.00
CA LEU A 162 -25.90 2.21 6.92
C LEU A 162 -26.45 1.79 5.54
N GLU A 163 -26.81 0.53 5.35
CA GLU A 163 -27.39 0.00 4.13
C GLU A 163 -28.76 0.63 3.79
N ASN A 164 -29.55 0.91 4.81
CA ASN A 164 -30.86 1.57 4.67
C ASN A 164 -30.77 3.10 4.74
N GLU A 165 -29.57 3.69 4.78
CA GLU A 165 -29.31 5.12 4.97
C GLU A 165 -29.98 5.71 6.24
N ASP A 166 -30.25 4.88 7.23
CA ASP A 166 -30.82 5.31 8.52
C ASP A 166 -29.73 5.88 9.44
N LEU A 167 -29.29 7.09 9.10
CA LEU A 167 -28.25 7.81 9.85
C LEU A 167 -28.71 8.19 11.26
N ALA A 168 -30.02 8.27 11.50
CA ALA A 168 -30.58 8.54 12.82
C ALA A 168 -30.35 7.34 13.75
N ASP A 169 -30.52 6.11 13.25
CA ASP A 169 -30.25 4.90 14.02
C ASP A 169 -28.74 4.71 14.28
N VAL A 170 -27.86 5.10 13.35
CA VAL A 170 -26.40 5.08 13.58
C VAL A 170 -26.04 6.02 14.74
N LYS A 171 -26.65 7.23 14.80
CA LYS A 171 -26.46 8.14 15.93
C LYS A 171 -27.00 7.56 17.23
N LEU A 172 -28.21 7.01 17.21
CA LEU A 172 -28.84 6.39 18.37
C LEU A 172 -27.97 5.26 18.92
N LEU A 173 -27.38 4.43 18.05
CA LEU A 173 -26.45 3.37 18.44
C LEU A 173 -25.20 3.93 19.15
N ILE A 174 -24.61 5.02 18.67
CA ILE A 174 -23.48 5.70 19.34
C ILE A 174 -23.88 6.17 20.74
N GLU A 175 -25.08 6.75 20.88
CA GLU A 175 -25.60 7.25 22.15
C GLU A 175 -25.90 6.11 23.13
N GLU A 176 -26.58 5.04 22.70
CA GLU A 176 -26.90 3.85 23.50
C GLU A 176 -25.65 3.11 23.99
N LEU A 177 -24.62 3.00 23.15
CA LEU A 177 -23.33 2.43 23.52
C LEU A 177 -22.51 3.33 24.45
N GLY A 178 -22.96 4.58 24.64
CA GLY A 178 -22.27 5.58 25.45
C GLY A 178 -20.89 5.94 24.92
N ILE A 179 -20.71 5.89 23.59
CA ILE A 179 -19.44 6.23 22.95
C ILE A 179 -19.16 7.72 23.18
N ALA A 180 -17.97 7.98 23.70
CA ALA A 180 -17.50 9.32 24.00
C ALA A 180 -16.38 9.72 23.03
N ASP A 181 -16.22 11.02 22.83
CA ASP A 181 -15.11 11.61 22.09
C ASP A 181 -13.77 11.14 22.67
N PRO A 182 -12.91 10.51 21.86
CA PRO A 182 -11.61 10.00 22.31
C PRO A 182 -10.68 11.06 22.92
N LEU A 183 -10.87 12.35 22.59
CA LEU A 183 -10.02 13.43 23.05
C LEU A 183 -10.51 14.06 24.37
N THR A 184 -11.82 14.29 24.48
CA THR A 184 -12.41 15.06 25.60
C THR A 184 -13.26 14.22 26.52
N GLY A 185 -13.67 13.03 26.11
CA GLY A 185 -14.62 12.20 26.83
C GLY A 185 -16.08 12.68 26.74
N SER A 186 -16.36 13.75 25.98
CA SER A 186 -17.72 14.28 25.77
C SER A 186 -18.57 13.34 24.95
N LYS A 187 -19.88 13.26 25.26
CA LYS A 187 -20.88 12.50 24.49
C LYS A 187 -21.84 13.41 23.71
N ASN A 188 -21.52 14.68 23.57
CA ASN A 188 -22.37 15.68 22.95
C ASN A 188 -22.18 15.67 21.43
N TRP A 189 -22.90 14.75 20.75
CA TRP A 189 -22.79 14.53 19.33
C TRP A 189 -23.80 15.33 18.50
N THR A 190 -23.43 15.67 17.27
CA THR A 190 -24.36 16.16 16.23
C THR A 190 -25.16 15.00 15.63
N ASP A 191 -26.01 15.29 14.65
CA ASP A 191 -26.56 14.27 13.78
C ASP A 191 -25.46 13.70 12.85
N VAL A 192 -25.59 12.44 12.45
CA VAL A 192 -24.74 11.82 11.44
C VAL A 192 -25.15 12.34 10.08
N LYS A 193 -24.17 12.67 9.23
CA LYS A 193 -24.40 13.15 7.86
C LYS A 193 -23.53 12.35 6.90
N GLN A 194 -24.06 12.01 5.75
CA GLN A 194 -23.25 11.44 4.67
C GLN A 194 -22.35 12.51 4.05
N PHE A 195 -21.15 12.14 3.75
CA PHE A 195 -20.16 12.98 3.10
C PHE A 195 -19.55 12.23 1.90
N ASN A 196 -19.80 12.73 0.70
CA ASN A 196 -19.27 12.13 -0.51
C ASN A 196 -17.75 12.37 -0.62
N LEU A 197 -17.01 11.29 -0.87
CA LEU A 197 -15.55 11.30 -0.95
C LEU A 197 -15.01 11.73 -2.32
N MET A 198 -15.87 12.00 -3.31
CA MET A 198 -15.44 12.48 -4.62
C MET A 198 -14.96 13.92 -4.55
N PHE A 199 -13.78 14.21 -5.11
CA PHE A 199 -13.37 15.57 -5.41
C PHE A 199 -14.06 16.05 -6.69
N GLY A 200 -14.87 17.10 -6.58
CA GLY A 200 -15.52 17.76 -7.73
C GLY A 200 -14.68 18.90 -8.28
N THR A 201 -14.76 19.12 -9.59
CA THR A 201 -14.22 20.28 -10.32
C THR A 201 -15.14 20.65 -11.48
N LYS A 202 -14.82 21.73 -12.20
CA LYS A 202 -15.61 22.19 -13.34
C LYS A 202 -14.76 22.29 -14.60
N LEU A 203 -15.32 21.86 -15.72
CA LEU A 203 -14.73 22.03 -17.04
C LEU A 203 -15.58 23.00 -17.86
N GLY A 204 -15.05 24.14 -18.28
CA GLY A 204 -15.73 25.15 -19.10
C GLY A 204 -15.28 26.55 -18.75
N ALA A 205 -15.52 27.49 -19.67
CA ALA A 205 -15.06 28.87 -19.54
C ALA A 205 -16.02 29.76 -18.73
N SER A 206 -17.30 29.38 -18.58
CA SER A 206 -18.30 30.13 -17.82
C SER A 206 -19.01 29.23 -16.81
N ALA A 207 -19.45 29.81 -15.69
CA ALA A 207 -20.20 29.06 -14.66
C ALA A 207 -21.51 28.44 -15.18
N GLU A 208 -22.13 29.05 -16.17
CA GLU A 208 -23.41 28.61 -16.73
C GLU A 208 -23.30 27.42 -17.67
N THR A 209 -22.16 27.27 -18.36
CA THR A 209 -21.91 26.19 -19.34
C THR A 209 -20.89 25.16 -18.87
N ALA A 210 -20.36 25.34 -17.67
CA ALA A 210 -19.35 24.43 -17.13
C ALA A 210 -19.94 23.07 -16.79
N MET A 211 -19.28 22.01 -17.25
CA MET A 211 -19.59 20.62 -16.90
C MET A 211 -18.98 20.28 -15.54
N ASP A 212 -19.77 19.70 -14.65
CA ASP A 212 -19.25 19.13 -13.42
C ASP A 212 -18.42 17.87 -13.71
N LEU A 213 -17.19 17.86 -13.23
CA LEU A 213 -16.27 16.74 -13.34
C LEU A 213 -15.83 16.28 -11.95
N TYR A 214 -15.24 15.09 -11.91
CA TYR A 214 -14.66 14.51 -10.72
C TYR A 214 -13.22 14.08 -10.97
N LEU A 215 -12.37 14.21 -9.95
CA LEU A 215 -11.10 13.50 -9.92
C LEU A 215 -11.37 12.03 -9.59
N ARG A 216 -10.78 11.11 -10.35
CA ARG A 216 -11.04 9.67 -10.18
C ARG A 216 -10.70 9.20 -8.75
N PRO A 217 -11.61 8.50 -8.04
CA PRO A 217 -11.36 7.96 -6.70
C PRO A 217 -10.64 6.61 -6.72
N GLU A 218 -10.54 6.00 -7.92
CA GLU A 218 -9.89 4.71 -8.18
C GLU A 218 -9.45 4.62 -9.65
N THR A 219 -8.59 3.65 -9.95
CA THR A 219 -8.08 3.41 -11.31
C THR A 219 -8.88 2.36 -12.09
N ALA A 220 -9.73 1.55 -11.44
CA ALA A 220 -10.50 0.47 -12.03
C ALA A 220 -11.38 0.90 -13.20
N GLN A 221 -12.14 1.97 -13.04
CA GLN A 221 -13.14 2.40 -14.03
C GLN A 221 -12.52 2.78 -15.36
N GLY A 222 -11.28 3.33 -15.34
CA GLY A 222 -10.51 3.59 -16.55
C GLY A 222 -10.21 2.33 -17.35
N ILE A 223 -10.06 1.19 -16.68
CA ILE A 223 -9.86 -0.12 -17.32
C ILE A 223 -11.17 -0.61 -17.93
N PHE A 224 -12.29 -0.57 -17.20
CA PHE A 224 -13.58 -1.08 -17.66
C PHE A 224 -14.09 -0.33 -18.90
N VAL A 225 -14.04 1.01 -18.91
CA VAL A 225 -14.50 1.79 -20.08
C VAL A 225 -13.62 1.59 -21.32
N ASN A 226 -12.38 1.13 -21.15
CA ASN A 226 -11.45 0.81 -22.22
C ASN A 226 -11.35 -0.68 -22.57
N PHE A 227 -12.14 -1.54 -21.93
CA PHE A 227 -12.08 -2.99 -22.14
C PHE A 227 -12.10 -3.37 -23.63
N LEU A 228 -13.09 -2.92 -24.39
CA LEU A 228 -13.19 -3.25 -25.82
C LEU A 228 -12.08 -2.62 -26.67
N ASN A 229 -11.63 -1.41 -26.34
CA ASN A 229 -10.53 -0.77 -27.04
C ASN A 229 -9.26 -1.61 -26.94
N VAL A 230 -8.91 -2.03 -25.72
CA VAL A 230 -7.74 -2.85 -25.44
C VAL A 230 -7.90 -4.26 -26.04
N GLN A 231 -9.06 -4.88 -25.82
CA GLN A 231 -9.35 -6.23 -26.34
C GLN A 231 -9.19 -6.29 -27.86
N LYS A 232 -9.75 -5.34 -28.60
CA LYS A 232 -9.71 -5.32 -30.07
C LYS A 232 -8.34 -4.95 -30.63
N THR A 233 -7.73 -3.90 -30.10
CA THR A 233 -6.43 -3.42 -30.59
C THR A 233 -5.28 -4.37 -30.23
N GLY A 234 -5.34 -4.97 -29.03
CA GLY A 234 -4.40 -5.99 -28.59
C GLY A 234 -4.72 -7.41 -29.11
N ARG A 235 -5.88 -7.60 -29.75
CA ARG A 235 -6.39 -8.94 -30.16
C ARG A 235 -6.40 -9.92 -28.99
N MET A 236 -6.74 -9.41 -27.81
CA MET A 236 -6.70 -10.20 -26.58
C MET A 236 -7.80 -11.26 -26.56
N LYS A 237 -7.42 -12.44 -26.07
CA LYS A 237 -8.37 -13.54 -25.83
C LYS A 237 -8.55 -13.75 -24.34
N ILE A 238 -9.76 -14.06 -23.91
CA ILE A 238 -10.06 -14.42 -22.52
C ILE A 238 -9.45 -15.78 -22.19
N PRO A 239 -8.75 -15.95 -21.03
CA PRO A 239 -8.57 -14.95 -19.99
C PRO A 239 -7.43 -13.96 -20.29
N PHE A 240 -7.65 -12.67 -20.02
CA PHE A 240 -6.61 -11.65 -20.12
C PHE A 240 -6.81 -10.53 -19.09
N GLY A 241 -5.72 -9.83 -18.75
CA GLY A 241 -5.71 -8.74 -17.80
C GLY A 241 -5.36 -7.39 -18.43
N ILE A 242 -5.88 -6.33 -17.83
CA ILE A 242 -5.48 -4.96 -18.10
C ILE A 242 -4.99 -4.36 -16.78
N ALA A 243 -3.74 -3.89 -16.77
CA ALA A 243 -3.10 -3.32 -15.61
C ALA A 243 -2.88 -1.82 -15.77
N GLN A 244 -2.97 -1.08 -14.68
CA GLN A 244 -2.72 0.34 -14.62
C GLN A 244 -2.02 0.72 -13.32
N THR A 245 -1.13 1.71 -13.40
CA THR A 245 -0.64 2.44 -12.23
C THR A 245 -1.05 3.89 -12.39
N GLY A 246 -1.47 4.54 -11.31
CA GLY A 246 -1.84 5.95 -11.43
C GLY A 246 -2.45 6.53 -10.17
N LYS A 247 -2.54 7.86 -10.17
CA LYS A 247 -3.11 8.62 -9.06
C LYS A 247 -4.61 8.45 -8.98
N ALA A 248 -5.10 8.40 -7.73
CA ALA A 248 -6.50 8.46 -7.35
C ALA A 248 -6.68 9.47 -6.20
N PHE A 249 -7.91 9.95 -6.01
CA PHE A 249 -8.20 11.07 -5.14
C PHE A 249 -9.45 10.78 -4.31
N ARG A 250 -9.33 10.90 -2.98
CA ARG A 250 -10.47 10.73 -2.07
C ARG A 250 -10.48 11.87 -1.06
N ASN A 251 -11.58 12.59 -0.96
CA ASN A 251 -11.72 13.71 -0.03
C ASN A 251 -11.85 13.22 1.42
N GLU A 252 -10.83 12.50 1.88
CA GLU A 252 -10.75 11.93 3.23
C GLU A 252 -10.86 13.02 4.29
N ILE A 253 -11.84 12.89 5.18
CA ILE A 253 -12.05 13.84 6.28
C ILE A 253 -11.20 13.47 7.48
N VAL A 254 -11.07 12.19 7.77
CA VAL A 254 -10.29 11.66 8.89
C VAL A 254 -9.04 10.97 8.35
N ALA A 255 -8.08 11.79 7.90
CA ALA A 255 -6.79 11.28 7.49
C ALA A 255 -5.91 10.98 8.70
N ARG A 256 -5.46 9.76 8.84
CA ARG A 256 -4.60 9.30 9.94
C ARG A 256 -3.51 8.37 9.39
N GLN A 257 -2.48 8.15 10.20
CA GLN A 257 -1.46 7.14 9.94
C GLN A 257 -0.55 7.47 8.74
N PHE A 258 -0.18 8.75 8.59
CA PHE A 258 0.80 9.18 7.60
C PHE A 258 0.34 8.85 6.17
N ILE A 259 1.21 8.28 5.32
CA ILE A 259 0.91 7.91 3.94
C ILE A 259 0.01 6.66 3.80
N PHE A 260 -0.48 6.09 4.90
CA PHE A 260 -1.42 4.97 4.85
C PHE A 260 -2.80 5.39 4.33
N ARG A 261 -3.25 6.61 4.70
CA ARG A 261 -4.54 7.17 4.24
C ARG A 261 -4.36 8.63 3.85
N MET A 262 -4.39 8.89 2.56
CA MET A 262 -4.16 10.20 1.94
C MET A 262 -5.33 10.63 1.08
N ARG A 263 -5.39 11.93 0.77
CA ARG A 263 -6.37 12.51 -0.17
C ARG A 263 -5.96 12.34 -1.62
N GLU A 264 -4.68 12.31 -1.89
CA GLU A 264 -4.06 12.02 -3.18
C GLU A 264 -3.09 10.85 -2.98
N PHE A 265 -3.33 9.74 -3.66
CA PHE A 265 -2.57 8.49 -3.52
C PHE A 265 -2.40 7.82 -4.87
N GLU A 266 -1.64 6.75 -4.91
CA GLU A 266 -1.39 6.01 -6.16
C GLU A 266 -1.76 4.54 -5.98
N GLN A 267 -2.48 4.00 -6.98
CA GLN A 267 -2.83 2.58 -7.04
C GLN A 267 -2.02 1.88 -8.13
N MET A 268 -1.73 0.61 -7.90
CA MET A 268 -1.25 -0.35 -8.89
C MET A 268 -2.33 -1.44 -8.97
N GLU A 269 -3.02 -1.49 -10.09
CA GLU A 269 -4.26 -2.25 -10.22
C GLU A 269 -4.29 -3.07 -11.50
N MET A 270 -4.89 -4.26 -11.43
CA MET A 270 -5.11 -5.13 -12.56
C MET A 270 -6.52 -5.70 -12.51
N GLN A 271 -7.24 -5.62 -13.63
CA GLN A 271 -8.54 -6.23 -13.84
C GLN A 271 -8.37 -7.41 -14.81
N PHE A 272 -8.63 -8.61 -14.33
CA PHE A 272 -8.47 -9.85 -15.08
C PHE A 272 -9.82 -10.37 -15.57
N PHE A 273 -10.02 -10.33 -16.86
CA PHE A 273 -11.27 -10.70 -17.53
C PHE A 273 -11.30 -12.19 -17.80
N VAL A 274 -12.33 -12.87 -17.31
CA VAL A 274 -12.47 -14.32 -17.37
C VAL A 274 -13.84 -14.74 -17.89
N LYS A 275 -13.96 -15.99 -18.33
CA LYS A 275 -15.24 -16.57 -18.71
C LYS A 275 -16.14 -16.70 -17.47
N PRO A 276 -17.43 -16.33 -17.56
CA PRO A 276 -18.40 -16.53 -16.48
C PRO A 276 -18.40 -17.99 -15.99
N GLY A 277 -18.32 -18.15 -14.68
CA GLY A 277 -18.25 -19.47 -14.01
C GLY A 277 -16.83 -19.94 -13.68
N THR A 278 -15.77 -19.27 -14.21
CA THR A 278 -14.37 -19.63 -13.88
C THR A 278 -13.72 -18.63 -12.91
N GLN A 279 -14.44 -17.58 -12.50
CA GLN A 279 -13.89 -16.47 -11.70
C GLN A 279 -13.35 -16.91 -10.34
N LYS A 280 -13.94 -17.91 -9.69
CA LYS A 280 -13.48 -18.38 -8.36
C LYS A 280 -12.16 -19.11 -8.43
N GLU A 281 -11.91 -19.88 -9.49
CA GLU A 281 -10.64 -20.54 -9.73
C GLU A 281 -9.53 -19.50 -9.96
N TRP A 282 -9.80 -18.49 -10.79
CA TRP A 282 -8.88 -17.40 -11.03
C TRP A 282 -8.66 -16.51 -9.80
N TYR A 283 -9.69 -16.31 -8.98
CA TYR A 283 -9.58 -15.60 -7.71
C TYR A 283 -8.57 -16.27 -6.76
N GLU A 284 -8.69 -17.59 -6.56
CA GLU A 284 -7.73 -18.33 -5.73
C GLU A 284 -6.32 -18.31 -6.32
N ALA A 285 -6.18 -18.48 -7.63
CA ALA A 285 -4.88 -18.40 -8.31
C ALA A 285 -4.22 -17.01 -8.14
N TRP A 286 -5.00 -15.94 -8.21
CA TRP A 286 -4.49 -14.59 -7.98
C TRP A 286 -4.15 -14.34 -6.51
N LYS A 287 -4.92 -14.83 -5.54
CA LYS A 287 -4.55 -14.78 -4.11
C LYS A 287 -3.16 -15.36 -3.88
N GLU A 288 -2.92 -16.56 -4.38
CA GLU A 288 -1.62 -17.24 -4.25
C GLU A 288 -0.49 -16.47 -4.96
N THR A 289 -0.72 -16.03 -6.18
CA THR A 289 0.27 -15.30 -7.00
C THR A 289 0.65 -13.99 -6.32
N ARG A 290 -0.32 -13.25 -5.79
CA ARG A 290 -0.04 -11.97 -5.13
C ARG A 290 0.70 -12.15 -3.81
N LEU A 291 0.34 -13.14 -3.01
CA LEU A 291 1.08 -13.44 -1.79
C LEU A 291 2.54 -13.81 -2.10
N LYS A 292 2.81 -14.66 -3.10
CA LYS A 292 4.17 -15.00 -3.52
C LYS A 292 4.96 -13.76 -3.94
N TRP A 293 4.33 -12.81 -4.64
CA TRP A 293 4.97 -11.55 -5.00
C TRP A 293 5.38 -10.75 -3.76
N HIS A 294 4.54 -10.64 -2.75
CA HIS A 294 4.89 -9.97 -1.50
C HIS A 294 6.04 -10.68 -0.78
N LEU A 295 5.99 -12.00 -0.68
CA LEU A 295 7.02 -12.80 -0.01
C LEU A 295 8.38 -12.73 -0.73
N SER A 296 8.39 -12.53 -2.04
CA SER A 296 9.63 -12.40 -2.83
C SER A 296 10.52 -11.23 -2.39
N LEU A 297 9.95 -10.22 -1.71
CA LEU A 297 10.68 -9.08 -1.17
C LEU A 297 11.39 -9.38 0.18
N GLY A 298 11.16 -10.55 0.76
CA GLY A 298 11.87 -11.00 1.98
C GLY A 298 11.50 -10.23 3.24
N MET A 299 10.28 -9.70 3.33
CA MET A 299 9.80 -8.92 4.49
C MET A 299 9.24 -9.78 5.63
N GLY A 300 9.38 -11.12 5.58
CA GLY A 300 8.89 -12.07 6.58
C GLY A 300 7.43 -12.49 6.33
N GLU A 301 7.19 -13.81 6.26
CA GLU A 301 5.85 -14.37 6.04
C GLU A 301 4.90 -14.04 7.18
N GLU A 302 5.41 -13.96 8.41
CA GLU A 302 4.67 -13.62 9.63
C GLU A 302 4.06 -12.21 9.61
N ASN A 303 4.51 -11.34 8.71
CA ASN A 303 3.99 -9.99 8.52
C ASN A 303 2.80 -9.92 7.58
N TYR A 304 2.39 -11.05 6.97
CA TYR A 304 1.26 -11.11 6.06
C TYR A 304 0.19 -12.06 6.58
N ARG A 305 -1.05 -11.79 6.24
CA ARG A 305 -2.17 -12.72 6.42
C ARG A 305 -3.29 -12.39 5.44
N PHE A 306 -4.10 -13.40 5.10
CA PHE A 306 -5.37 -13.15 4.43
C PHE A 306 -6.44 -12.74 5.43
N HIS A 307 -7.29 -11.85 5.00
CA HIS A 307 -8.53 -11.47 5.67
C HIS A 307 -9.68 -11.59 4.65
N ASP A 308 -10.41 -12.69 4.71
CA ASP A 308 -11.59 -12.88 3.87
C ASP A 308 -12.73 -12.00 4.39
N HIS A 309 -13.49 -11.38 3.47
CA HIS A 309 -14.58 -10.49 3.84
C HIS A 309 -15.85 -11.28 4.17
N ASP A 310 -16.34 -11.20 5.41
CA ASP A 310 -17.60 -11.81 5.83
C ASP A 310 -18.81 -11.17 5.13
N LYS A 311 -18.74 -9.87 4.82
CA LYS A 311 -19.77 -9.12 4.11
C LYS A 311 -19.21 -8.63 2.79
N LEU A 312 -19.68 -9.25 1.70
CA LEU A 312 -19.27 -8.88 0.35
C LEU A 312 -19.95 -7.59 -0.11
N ALA A 313 -19.24 -6.79 -0.90
CA ALA A 313 -19.84 -5.70 -1.65
C ALA A 313 -20.83 -6.27 -2.69
N HIS A 314 -21.84 -5.48 -3.07
CA HIS A 314 -22.90 -5.90 -3.99
C HIS A 314 -22.41 -6.33 -5.39
N TYR A 315 -21.21 -5.97 -5.77
CA TYR A 315 -20.55 -6.32 -7.03
C TYR A 315 -19.65 -7.55 -6.97
N ALA A 316 -19.44 -8.12 -5.79
CA ALA A 316 -18.47 -9.21 -5.59
C ALA A 316 -19.15 -10.51 -5.12
N ASP A 317 -18.66 -11.66 -5.59
CA ASP A 317 -19.04 -12.98 -5.10
C ASP A 317 -17.91 -13.66 -4.27
N ALA A 318 -16.73 -13.03 -4.20
CA ALA A 318 -15.64 -13.33 -3.27
C ALA A 318 -14.74 -12.09 -3.11
N ALA A 319 -14.23 -11.88 -1.92
CA ALA A 319 -13.29 -10.80 -1.61
C ALA A 319 -12.37 -11.19 -0.45
N ALA A 320 -11.09 -10.87 -0.57
CA ALA A 320 -10.11 -10.98 0.49
C ALA A 320 -9.08 -9.85 0.40
N ASP A 321 -8.55 -9.47 1.55
CA ASP A 321 -7.38 -8.60 1.63
C ASP A 321 -6.14 -9.42 1.99
N ILE A 322 -5.00 -9.08 1.38
CA ILE A 322 -3.70 -9.36 1.97
C ILE A 322 -3.43 -8.20 2.94
N GLU A 323 -3.48 -8.51 4.23
CA GLU A 323 -3.10 -7.56 5.28
C GLU A 323 -1.62 -7.65 5.58
N PHE A 324 -1.02 -6.49 5.93
CA PHE A 324 0.36 -6.38 6.39
C PHE A 324 0.41 -5.86 7.84
N ASN A 325 1.38 -6.34 8.62
CA ASN A 325 1.61 -5.92 10.00
C ASN A 325 2.37 -4.59 10.06
N PHE A 326 1.64 -3.49 9.88
CA PHE A 326 2.19 -2.14 10.04
C PHE A 326 2.55 -1.83 11.50
N PRO A 327 3.29 -0.75 11.80
CA PRO A 327 3.57 -0.34 13.18
C PRO A 327 2.33 -0.13 14.07
N PHE A 328 1.15 0.02 13.47
CA PHE A 328 -0.16 0.15 14.13
C PHE A 328 -1.05 -1.10 14.00
N GLY A 329 -0.47 -2.24 13.64
CA GLY A 329 -1.13 -3.55 13.51
C GLY A 329 -1.48 -3.94 12.10
N PHE A 330 -2.08 -5.10 11.95
CA PHE A 330 -2.51 -5.63 10.65
C PHE A 330 -3.57 -4.73 10.01
N LYS A 331 -3.32 -4.34 8.78
CA LYS A 331 -4.23 -3.55 7.94
C LYS A 331 -4.09 -3.97 6.48
N GLU A 332 -5.15 -3.73 5.73
CA GLU A 332 -5.23 -3.96 4.28
C GLU A 332 -4.05 -3.33 3.54
N LEU A 333 -3.35 -4.14 2.76
CA LEU A 333 -2.28 -3.75 1.86
C LEU A 333 -2.70 -3.91 0.40
N GLU A 334 -3.32 -5.04 0.05
CA GLU A 334 -3.79 -5.35 -1.30
C GLU A 334 -5.14 -6.05 -1.23
N GLY A 335 -6.14 -5.57 -1.97
CA GLY A 335 -7.43 -6.21 -2.15
C GLY A 335 -7.44 -7.16 -3.34
N ILE A 336 -8.11 -8.31 -3.20
CA ILE A 336 -8.34 -9.27 -4.28
C ILE A 336 -9.83 -9.59 -4.30
N HIS A 337 -10.50 -9.26 -5.41
CA HIS A 337 -11.96 -9.34 -5.49
C HIS A 337 -12.40 -10.07 -6.74
N SER A 338 -13.36 -10.97 -6.61
CA SER A 338 -14.15 -11.49 -7.73
C SER A 338 -15.37 -10.59 -7.92
N ARG A 339 -15.32 -9.69 -8.91
CA ARG A 339 -16.30 -8.60 -9.14
C ARG A 339 -17.47 -9.00 -10.02
N THR A 340 -17.50 -10.22 -10.51
CA THR A 340 -18.49 -10.71 -11.48
C THR A 340 -18.52 -9.86 -12.77
N ASP A 341 -19.67 -9.61 -13.37
CA ASP A 341 -19.86 -8.76 -14.55
C ASP A 341 -20.45 -7.37 -14.23
N PHE A 342 -20.50 -7.03 -12.95
CA PHE A 342 -21.20 -5.84 -12.46
C PHE A 342 -20.78 -4.55 -13.17
N ASP A 343 -19.48 -4.24 -13.17
CA ASP A 343 -18.97 -2.98 -13.72
C ASP A 343 -19.21 -2.88 -15.23
N LEU A 344 -18.94 -3.94 -15.99
CA LEU A 344 -19.16 -3.96 -17.43
C LEU A 344 -20.65 -3.82 -17.79
N LYS A 345 -21.55 -4.50 -17.05
CA LYS A 345 -22.98 -4.37 -17.23
C LYS A 345 -23.50 -2.98 -16.88
N ALA A 346 -23.03 -2.39 -15.79
CA ALA A 346 -23.38 -1.03 -15.43
C ALA A 346 -22.98 -0.04 -16.54
N HIS A 347 -21.77 -0.18 -17.08
CA HIS A 347 -21.35 0.65 -18.21
C HIS A 347 -22.11 0.34 -19.51
N GLU A 348 -22.54 -0.90 -19.77
CA GLU A 348 -23.46 -1.21 -20.87
C GLU A 348 -24.79 -0.43 -20.74
N GLU A 349 -25.39 -0.48 -19.56
CA GLU A 349 -26.66 0.18 -19.26
C GLU A 349 -26.57 1.69 -19.45
N PHE A 350 -25.60 2.34 -18.83
CA PHE A 350 -25.46 3.80 -18.90
C PHE A 350 -24.97 4.33 -20.25
N SER A 351 -24.22 3.54 -21.02
CA SER A 351 -23.71 3.96 -22.33
C SER A 351 -24.57 3.52 -23.50
N GLY A 352 -25.43 2.54 -23.33
CA GLY A 352 -26.17 1.86 -24.41
C GLY A 352 -25.28 1.04 -25.36
N LYS A 353 -23.99 0.82 -24.99
CA LYS A 353 -23.01 0.08 -25.82
C LYS A 353 -22.72 -1.26 -25.20
N LYS A 354 -22.69 -2.32 -26.02
CA LYS A 354 -22.36 -3.67 -25.57
C LYS A 354 -20.87 -3.78 -25.24
N LEU A 355 -20.53 -4.17 -24.02
CA LEU A 355 -19.18 -4.47 -23.54
C LEU A 355 -18.97 -5.99 -23.45
N GLN A 356 -19.24 -6.70 -24.56
CA GLN A 356 -19.23 -8.16 -24.62
C GLN A 356 -18.01 -8.66 -25.38
N TYR A 357 -17.49 -9.79 -24.93
CA TYR A 357 -16.49 -10.58 -25.63
C TYR A 357 -17.19 -11.61 -26.53
N PHE A 358 -16.76 -11.73 -27.79
CA PHE A 358 -17.20 -12.78 -28.67
C PHE A 358 -16.21 -13.96 -28.63
N ASP A 359 -16.68 -15.07 -28.11
CA ASP A 359 -15.93 -16.31 -28.08
C ASP A 359 -16.10 -17.06 -29.40
N HIS A 360 -15.03 -17.12 -30.19
CA HIS A 360 -15.03 -17.78 -31.50
C HIS A 360 -15.13 -19.31 -31.41
N GLU A 361 -14.70 -19.91 -30.29
CA GLU A 361 -14.74 -21.37 -30.11
C GLU A 361 -16.16 -21.83 -29.78
N GLU A 362 -16.86 -21.07 -28.94
CA GLU A 362 -18.25 -21.36 -28.57
C GLU A 362 -19.28 -20.67 -29.49
N ASN A 363 -18.82 -19.82 -30.39
CA ASN A 363 -19.68 -18.98 -31.25
C ASN A 363 -20.73 -18.19 -30.46
N LYS A 364 -20.34 -17.59 -29.32
CA LYS A 364 -21.21 -16.94 -28.35
C LYS A 364 -20.61 -15.66 -27.83
N SER A 365 -21.47 -14.64 -27.63
CA SER A 365 -21.10 -13.42 -26.92
C SER A 365 -21.51 -13.48 -25.46
N TYR A 366 -20.66 -12.97 -24.56
CA TYR A 366 -20.97 -12.80 -23.15
C TYR A 366 -20.25 -11.59 -22.56
N VAL A 367 -20.77 -11.05 -21.46
CA VAL A 367 -20.06 -10.08 -20.62
C VAL A 367 -19.08 -10.86 -19.76
N PRO A 368 -17.76 -10.59 -19.82
CA PRO A 368 -16.78 -11.30 -18.98
C PRO A 368 -17.02 -11.03 -17.50
N TYR A 369 -16.64 -12.01 -16.67
CA TYR A 369 -16.47 -11.78 -15.25
C TYR A 369 -15.06 -11.25 -14.98
N VAL A 370 -14.89 -10.58 -13.84
CA VAL A 370 -13.65 -9.86 -13.53
C VAL A 370 -13.08 -10.32 -12.19
N VAL A 371 -11.78 -10.59 -12.16
CA VAL A 371 -11.00 -10.74 -10.94
C VAL A 371 -10.05 -9.56 -10.81
N GLU A 372 -10.18 -8.82 -9.74
CA GLU A 372 -9.39 -7.63 -9.44
C GLU A 372 -8.24 -7.94 -8.50
N THR A 373 -7.09 -7.32 -8.72
CA THR A 373 -6.05 -7.13 -7.71
C THR A 373 -5.70 -5.65 -7.64
N SER A 374 -5.79 -5.06 -6.46
CA SER A 374 -5.56 -3.63 -6.27
C SER A 374 -4.71 -3.37 -5.03
N ILE A 375 -3.54 -2.76 -5.23
CA ILE A 375 -2.62 -2.41 -4.16
C ILE A 375 -2.36 -0.90 -4.14
N GLY A 376 -2.44 -0.30 -2.95
CA GLY A 376 -2.00 1.08 -2.75
C GLY A 376 -0.46 1.17 -2.79
N LEU A 377 0.09 1.87 -3.79
CA LEU A 377 1.54 2.06 -3.89
C LEU A 377 2.11 2.75 -2.65
N ASP A 378 1.40 3.71 -2.08
CA ASP A 378 1.80 4.44 -0.88
C ASP A 378 1.74 3.55 0.37
N ARG A 379 0.76 2.64 0.47
CA ARG A 379 0.71 1.63 1.53
C ARG A 379 1.86 0.63 1.40
N MET A 380 2.16 0.19 0.17
CA MET A 380 3.31 -0.69 -0.10
C MET A 380 4.63 0.00 0.26
N PHE A 381 4.77 1.28 -0.08
CA PHE A 381 5.92 2.08 0.35
C PHE A 381 6.06 2.08 1.89
N LEU A 382 4.97 2.35 2.60
CA LEU A 382 4.97 2.35 4.06
C LEU A 382 5.31 0.98 4.64
N ALA A 383 4.79 -0.10 4.07
CA ALA A 383 5.09 -1.48 4.49
C ALA A 383 6.58 -1.78 4.35
N VAL A 384 7.15 -1.53 3.17
CA VAL A 384 8.58 -1.72 2.90
C VAL A 384 9.43 -0.86 3.83
N PHE A 385 9.11 0.44 3.94
CA PHE A 385 9.90 1.39 4.71
C PHE A 385 9.88 1.08 6.22
N SER A 386 8.70 0.83 6.78
CA SER A 386 8.55 0.55 8.21
C SER A 386 9.16 -0.78 8.63
N ASN A 387 9.07 -1.80 7.77
CA ASN A 387 9.68 -3.11 8.00
C ASN A 387 11.21 -3.05 7.95
N SER A 388 11.73 -2.19 7.08
CA SER A 388 13.17 -2.07 6.83
C SER A 388 13.92 -1.26 7.88
N LEU A 389 13.24 -0.40 8.65
CA LEU A 389 13.88 0.48 9.64
C LEU A 389 14.18 -0.27 10.93
N GLN A 390 15.47 -0.43 11.23
CA GLN A 390 15.95 -1.18 12.38
C GLN A 390 17.01 -0.40 13.17
N GLU A 391 17.07 -0.67 14.47
CA GLU A 391 18.17 -0.26 15.36
C GLU A 391 18.94 -1.50 15.78
N GLU A 392 20.22 -1.55 15.46
CA GLU A 392 21.10 -2.68 15.76
C GLU A 392 22.13 -2.30 16.81
N ALA A 393 22.24 -3.14 17.85
CA ALA A 393 23.32 -3.04 18.80
C ALA A 393 24.63 -3.57 18.17
N LEU A 394 25.71 -2.86 18.38
CA LEU A 394 27.03 -3.23 17.91
C LEU A 394 27.87 -3.81 19.06
N GLU A 395 28.90 -4.59 18.73
CA GLU A 395 29.79 -5.23 19.68
C GLU A 395 30.49 -4.23 20.64
N ASN A 396 30.71 -3.01 20.18
CA ASN A 396 31.31 -1.93 20.99
C ASN A 396 30.29 -1.20 21.91
N GLY A 397 29.06 -1.73 22.06
CA GLY A 397 28.02 -1.18 22.93
C GLY A 397 27.28 0.06 22.34
N THR A 398 27.64 0.50 21.14
CA THR A 398 26.87 1.55 20.42
C THR A 398 25.74 0.96 19.60
N THR A 399 24.80 1.81 19.15
CA THR A 399 23.74 1.40 18.24
C THR A 399 23.96 2.01 16.86
N ARG A 400 23.46 1.33 15.82
CA ARG A 400 23.29 1.92 14.48
C ARG A 400 21.85 1.87 14.04
N THR A 401 21.39 2.94 13.44
CA THR A 401 20.15 2.96 12.65
C THR A 401 20.46 2.47 11.25
N VAL A 402 19.71 1.50 10.78
CA VAL A 402 19.87 0.95 9.44
C VAL A 402 18.50 0.78 8.78
N LEU A 403 18.42 1.18 7.52
CA LEU A 403 17.24 0.99 6.69
C LEU A 403 17.49 -0.18 5.72
N LYS A 404 17.12 -1.40 6.13
CA LYS A 404 17.35 -2.65 5.38
C LYS A 404 16.38 -2.85 4.23
N LEU A 405 16.27 -1.86 3.34
CA LEU A 405 15.46 -2.00 2.14
C LEU A 405 15.91 -3.21 1.32
N PRO A 406 14.98 -4.01 0.73
CA PRO A 406 15.32 -4.94 -0.32
C PRO A 406 16.20 -4.25 -1.37
N ALA A 407 17.36 -4.82 -1.71
CA ALA A 407 18.37 -4.15 -2.53
C ALA A 407 17.81 -3.70 -3.90
N VAL A 408 16.87 -4.49 -4.45
CA VAL A 408 16.14 -4.16 -5.68
C VAL A 408 15.33 -2.86 -5.57
N LEU A 409 14.85 -2.52 -4.37
CA LEU A 409 14.02 -1.33 -4.12
C LEU A 409 14.83 -0.11 -3.65
N ALA A 410 16.09 -0.30 -3.22
CA ALA A 410 16.91 0.79 -2.68
C ALA A 410 17.02 1.99 -3.65
N PRO A 411 16.91 3.24 -3.14
CA PRO A 411 17.04 4.45 -3.96
C PRO A 411 18.38 4.55 -4.69
N PHE A 412 19.46 4.38 -3.95
CA PHE A 412 20.81 4.23 -4.49
C PHE A 412 21.25 2.78 -4.35
N LYS A 413 21.84 2.24 -5.43
CA LYS A 413 22.32 0.85 -5.42
C LYS A 413 23.72 0.73 -4.81
N ALA A 414 24.50 1.79 -4.90
CA ALA A 414 25.83 1.87 -4.30
C ALA A 414 26.16 3.32 -3.94
N ALA A 415 27.14 3.48 -3.02
CA ALA A 415 27.79 4.75 -2.73
C ALA A 415 29.30 4.61 -2.95
N VAL A 416 29.91 5.55 -3.70
CA VAL A 416 31.36 5.58 -3.93
C VAL A 416 32.00 6.62 -3.02
N LEU A 417 32.95 6.19 -2.22
CA LEU A 417 33.52 6.92 -1.08
C LEU A 417 35.04 6.92 -1.14
N PRO A 418 35.72 8.00 -1.60
CA PRO A 418 37.17 8.06 -1.49
C PRO A 418 37.58 8.13 -0.02
N LEU A 419 38.60 7.37 0.41
CA LEU A 419 39.04 7.31 1.81
C LEU A 419 39.41 8.70 2.34
N VAL A 420 40.12 9.46 1.54
CA VAL A 420 40.51 10.86 1.81
C VAL A 420 40.29 11.73 0.56
N LYS A 421 40.24 13.08 0.76
CA LYS A 421 40.02 14.07 -0.30
C LYS A 421 41.29 14.51 -1.05
N LYS A 422 42.26 13.63 -1.20
CA LYS A 422 43.57 13.95 -1.81
C LYS A 422 44.17 12.66 -2.39
N ASP A 423 45.38 12.81 -2.90
CA ASP A 423 46.24 11.73 -3.36
C ASP A 423 45.65 10.95 -4.56
N GLY A 424 44.80 11.60 -5.40
CA GLY A 424 44.20 10.97 -6.59
C GLY A 424 42.99 10.08 -6.30
N LEU A 425 42.58 9.88 -5.02
CA LEU A 425 41.47 9.00 -4.66
C LEU A 425 40.11 9.56 -5.11
N PRO A 426 39.80 10.89 -5.00
CA PRO A 426 38.54 11.41 -5.49
C PRO A 426 38.39 11.25 -7.01
N GLU A 427 39.46 11.38 -7.77
CA GLU A 427 39.48 11.23 -9.22
C GLU A 427 39.08 9.80 -9.61
N VAL A 428 39.71 8.77 -9.01
CA VAL A 428 39.37 7.37 -9.24
C VAL A 428 37.95 7.06 -8.79
N ALA A 429 37.52 7.61 -7.64
CA ALA A 429 36.14 7.43 -7.17
C ALA A 429 35.11 8.02 -8.14
N ARG A 430 35.41 9.16 -8.78
CA ARG A 430 34.55 9.75 -9.81
C ARG A 430 34.55 8.93 -11.10
N GLU A 431 35.67 8.36 -11.52
CA GLU A 431 35.70 7.42 -12.66
C GLU A 431 34.80 6.20 -12.42
N ILE A 432 34.85 5.63 -11.22
CA ILE A 432 33.97 4.53 -10.85
C ILE A 432 32.50 4.98 -10.88
N LEU A 433 32.17 6.14 -10.32
CA LEU A 433 30.83 6.71 -10.36
C LEU A 433 30.34 6.89 -11.80
N GLU A 434 31.18 7.50 -12.67
CA GLU A 434 30.85 7.75 -14.07
C GLU A 434 30.55 6.44 -14.84
N ASN A 435 31.24 5.37 -14.53
CA ASN A 435 31.00 4.05 -15.13
C ASN A 435 29.72 3.40 -14.61
N LEU A 436 29.47 3.45 -13.29
CA LEU A 436 28.34 2.77 -12.67
C LEU A 436 27.00 3.47 -12.91
N LYS A 437 26.97 4.79 -13.07
CA LYS A 437 25.73 5.58 -13.22
C LYS A 437 24.93 5.26 -14.49
N TRP A 438 25.53 4.62 -15.49
CA TRP A 438 24.81 4.16 -16.67
C TRP A 438 23.85 3.01 -16.40
N ASP A 439 24.13 2.24 -15.35
CA ASP A 439 23.35 1.04 -15.00
C ASP A 439 22.57 1.22 -13.68
N PHE A 440 23.06 2.07 -12.78
CA PHE A 440 22.54 2.21 -11.42
C PHE A 440 22.46 3.65 -10.98
N ASN A 441 21.54 3.95 -10.07
CA ASN A 441 21.58 5.18 -9.30
C ASN A 441 22.65 5.02 -8.20
N VAL A 442 23.71 5.85 -8.28
CA VAL A 442 24.91 5.75 -7.42
C VAL A 442 25.15 7.07 -6.71
N PHE A 443 25.45 7.01 -5.43
CA PHE A 443 25.75 8.16 -4.59
C PHE A 443 27.27 8.38 -4.47
N TYR A 444 27.69 9.64 -4.35
CA TYR A 444 29.08 10.01 -4.06
C TYR A 444 29.15 10.85 -2.80
N ASP A 445 30.07 10.53 -1.88
CA ASP A 445 30.31 11.32 -0.68
C ASP A 445 31.79 11.29 -0.28
N GLU A 446 32.31 12.46 0.02
CA GLU A 446 33.70 12.67 0.49
C GLU A 446 33.77 13.50 1.78
N LYS A 447 32.60 13.81 2.39
CA LYS A 447 32.50 14.64 3.59
C LYS A 447 32.61 13.77 4.86
N ASP A 448 33.44 14.15 5.79
CA ASP A 448 33.70 13.45 7.06
C ASP A 448 34.52 12.14 6.91
N ALA A 449 34.80 11.48 8.03
CA ALA A 449 35.48 10.19 8.06
C ALA A 449 34.61 9.09 7.43
N VAL A 450 35.24 8.08 6.80
CA VAL A 450 34.59 7.00 6.08
C VAL A 450 33.55 6.25 6.94
N GLY A 451 33.83 6.02 8.22
CA GLY A 451 32.88 5.37 9.14
C GLY A 451 31.58 6.16 9.34
N LYS A 452 31.63 7.52 9.36
CA LYS A 452 30.42 8.35 9.41
C LYS A 452 29.63 8.29 8.10
N ARG A 453 30.33 8.20 6.98
CA ARG A 453 29.69 8.05 5.65
C ARG A 453 29.01 6.69 5.53
N TYR A 454 29.61 5.61 6.02
CA TYR A 454 28.94 4.30 6.10
C TYR A 454 27.63 4.39 6.89
N ARG A 455 27.65 5.04 8.08
CA ARG A 455 26.45 5.21 8.90
C ARG A 455 25.35 5.97 8.17
N ARG A 456 25.69 7.04 7.44
CA ARG A 456 24.71 7.76 6.64
C ARG A 456 24.10 6.89 5.55
N GLN A 457 24.91 6.08 4.87
CA GLN A 457 24.44 5.19 3.82
C GLN A 457 23.64 4.00 4.38
N ASP A 458 24.03 3.45 5.53
CA ASP A 458 23.23 2.44 6.25
C ASP A 458 21.83 2.98 6.57
N ALA A 459 21.74 4.19 7.11
CA ALA A 459 20.48 4.85 7.45
C ALA A 459 19.68 5.31 6.22
N ALA A 460 20.36 5.68 5.12
CA ALA A 460 19.71 6.01 3.85
C ALA A 460 19.28 4.77 3.05
N GLY A 461 19.63 3.55 3.48
CA GLY A 461 19.18 2.32 2.83
C GLY A 461 20.00 1.88 1.62
N THR A 462 21.22 2.42 1.41
CA THR A 462 22.10 2.04 0.30
C THR A 462 22.73 0.67 0.59
N PRO A 463 22.57 -0.35 -0.27
CA PRO A 463 23.03 -1.71 0.02
C PRO A 463 24.56 -1.87 -0.02
N PHE A 464 25.26 -1.09 -0.86
CA PHE A 464 26.70 -1.19 -1.03
C PHE A 464 27.41 0.13 -0.81
N CYS A 465 28.54 0.10 -0.09
CA CYS A 465 29.52 1.19 -0.05
C CYS A 465 30.82 0.73 -0.67
N ILE A 466 31.31 1.47 -1.65
CA ILE A 466 32.55 1.21 -2.38
C ILE A 466 33.59 2.23 -1.89
N THR A 467 34.64 1.76 -1.24
CA THR A 467 35.72 2.61 -0.74
C THR A 467 36.93 2.52 -1.62
N VAL A 468 37.36 3.69 -2.11
CA VAL A 468 38.60 3.90 -2.86
C VAL A 468 39.68 4.32 -1.88
N ASP A 469 40.73 3.52 -1.75
CA ASP A 469 41.87 3.72 -0.84
C ASP A 469 43.20 3.86 -1.60
N HIS A 470 44.32 4.01 -0.89
CA HIS A 470 45.62 4.21 -1.53
C HIS A 470 46.07 2.96 -2.31
N ASP A 471 45.78 1.75 -1.82
CA ASP A 471 46.12 0.52 -2.52
C ASP A 471 45.37 0.39 -3.86
N THR A 472 44.19 1.03 -3.99
CA THR A 472 43.43 1.08 -5.25
C THR A 472 44.21 1.69 -6.41
N LEU A 473 45.13 2.63 -6.13
CA LEU A 473 45.96 3.27 -7.15
C LEU A 473 46.93 2.27 -7.82
N GLU A 474 47.36 1.26 -7.05
CA GLU A 474 48.32 0.26 -7.46
C GLU A 474 47.62 -0.97 -8.07
N ASP A 475 46.66 -1.56 -7.32
CA ASP A 475 46.07 -2.88 -7.64
C ASP A 475 44.75 -2.82 -8.41
N LYS A 476 44.20 -1.61 -8.65
CA LYS A 476 42.89 -1.39 -9.31
C LYS A 476 41.73 -2.14 -8.63
N CYS A 477 41.86 -2.40 -7.32
CA CYS A 477 40.81 -2.99 -6.49
C CYS A 477 40.26 -1.97 -5.50
N VAL A 478 39.03 -2.17 -5.08
CA VAL A 478 38.32 -1.34 -4.09
C VAL A 478 37.74 -2.21 -3.00
N THR A 479 37.45 -1.61 -1.84
CA THR A 479 36.71 -2.31 -0.79
C THR A 479 35.20 -2.11 -0.99
N ILE A 480 34.46 -3.17 -1.25
CA ILE A 480 32.99 -3.16 -1.24
C ILE A 480 32.50 -3.63 0.13
N ARG A 481 31.61 -2.82 0.76
CA ARG A 481 30.99 -3.12 2.05
C ARG A 481 29.49 -3.34 1.86
N HIS A 482 29.00 -4.46 2.37
CA HIS A 482 27.58 -4.77 2.38
C HIS A 482 26.88 -4.15 3.60
N ARG A 483 25.76 -3.44 3.40
CA ARG A 483 24.99 -2.74 4.45
C ARG A 483 24.54 -3.68 5.58
N ASP A 484 23.95 -4.82 5.23
CA ASP A 484 23.23 -5.66 6.19
C ASP A 484 24.16 -6.48 7.06
N THR A 485 25.23 -7.03 6.48
CA THR A 485 26.24 -7.85 7.18
C THR A 485 27.43 -7.05 7.70
N MET A 486 27.64 -5.84 7.17
CA MET A 486 28.86 -5.01 7.35
C MET A 486 30.14 -5.68 6.82
N GLU A 487 30.02 -6.82 6.14
CA GLU A 487 31.16 -7.52 5.55
C GLU A 487 31.82 -6.64 4.50
N GLN A 488 33.15 -6.67 4.49
CA GLN A 488 33.98 -5.93 3.57
C GLN A 488 34.84 -6.90 2.76
N LYS A 489 34.82 -6.73 1.45
CA LYS A 489 35.62 -7.53 0.51
C LYS A 489 36.39 -6.63 -0.42
N ARG A 490 37.64 -7.00 -0.72
CA ARG A 490 38.41 -6.35 -1.78
C ARG A 490 38.07 -7.00 -3.11
N VAL A 491 37.70 -6.18 -4.09
CA VAL A 491 37.23 -6.63 -5.43
C VAL A 491 37.82 -5.73 -6.52
N ALA A 492 38.02 -6.28 -7.70
CA ALA A 492 38.46 -5.48 -8.83
C ALA A 492 37.39 -4.47 -9.25
N ILE A 493 37.79 -3.26 -9.66
CA ILE A 493 36.88 -2.23 -10.16
C ILE A 493 36.05 -2.75 -11.34
N SER A 494 36.65 -3.59 -12.22
CA SER A 494 35.97 -4.22 -13.34
C SER A 494 34.78 -5.09 -12.98
N ASP A 495 34.76 -5.65 -11.76
CA ASP A 495 33.75 -6.65 -11.34
C ASP A 495 32.57 -5.99 -10.59
N LEU A 496 32.71 -4.71 -10.22
CA LEU A 496 31.72 -3.99 -9.41
C LEU A 496 30.30 -4.02 -10.03
N LYS A 497 30.22 -3.77 -11.33
CA LYS A 497 28.94 -3.77 -12.04
C LYS A 497 28.19 -5.08 -11.90
N GLU A 498 28.87 -6.20 -12.11
CA GLU A 498 28.26 -7.53 -12.05
C GLU A 498 27.91 -7.92 -10.61
N ILE A 499 28.78 -7.61 -9.63
CA ILE A 499 28.51 -7.85 -8.20
C ILE A 499 27.23 -7.10 -7.77
N ILE A 500 27.14 -5.82 -8.08
CA ILE A 500 25.96 -5.01 -7.71
C ILE A 500 24.71 -5.55 -8.41
N LYS A 501 24.80 -5.82 -9.72
CA LYS A 501 23.68 -6.30 -10.53
C LYS A 501 23.07 -7.60 -10.02
N GLN A 502 23.88 -8.54 -9.54
CA GLN A 502 23.39 -9.80 -8.99
C GLN A 502 22.43 -9.58 -7.81
N GLU A 503 22.68 -8.57 -6.97
CA GLU A 503 21.88 -8.28 -5.79
C GLU A 503 20.65 -7.38 -6.09
N VAL A 504 20.78 -6.45 -7.05
CA VAL A 504 19.76 -5.40 -7.26
C VAL A 504 18.84 -5.68 -8.44
N ALA A 505 19.11 -6.70 -9.26
CA ALA A 505 18.30 -6.97 -10.45
C ALA A 505 16.91 -7.50 -10.06
N ILE A 506 15.86 -6.94 -10.66
CA ILE A 506 14.48 -7.37 -10.46
C ILE A 506 14.34 -8.89 -10.73
N LYS A 507 15.02 -9.41 -11.75
CA LYS A 507 15.01 -10.84 -12.09
C LYS A 507 15.40 -11.71 -10.89
N THR A 508 16.50 -11.37 -10.20
CA THR A 508 17.00 -12.13 -9.06
C THR A 508 15.99 -12.25 -7.92
N TRP A 509 15.19 -11.20 -7.73
CA TRP A 509 14.17 -11.15 -6.69
C TRP A 509 12.89 -11.86 -7.12
N LEU A 510 12.40 -11.64 -8.34
CA LEU A 510 11.20 -12.32 -8.86
C LEU A 510 11.40 -13.84 -9.05
N GLN A 511 12.63 -14.32 -9.20
CA GLN A 511 12.90 -15.77 -9.23
C GLN A 511 12.67 -16.47 -7.87
N LYS A 512 12.43 -15.71 -6.79
CA LYS A 512 12.05 -16.24 -5.47
C LYS A 512 10.54 -16.52 -5.35
N MET A 513 9.72 -16.07 -6.32
CA MET A 513 8.28 -16.37 -6.40
C MET A 513 8.06 -17.85 -6.77
#